data_9473db483813e0dca60d84083f77bca5
#
_entry.id   9473db483813e0dca60d84083f77bca5
#
_cell.length_a   1.000
_cell.length_b   1.000
_cell.length_c   1.000
_cell.angle_alpha   90.00
_cell.angle_beta   90.00
_cell.angle_gamma   90.00
#
_symmetry.space_group_name_H-M   'P 1'
#
loop_
_entity.id
_entity.type
_entity.pdbx_description
1 polymer ?
#
loop_
_entity_poly.entity_id
_entity_poly.type
_entity_poly.pdbx_seq_one_letter_code
_entity_poly.pdbx_strand_id
1 'polypeptide(L)'
;LTDWIGQQLKSKLFRKLFLSTFAATVLPLLVMTFFWLQSKGEAAVSLFPGLFSVVILALLLAGIVAFFLSKNITSPISDLTKSATEIARGNFLHEIKVESDDEIGRLGRLFNYMTTELRRLDKMNLAKIIAERNKTQTIIKNIGDAVIVTDPQSRVLILNAAAESWFNLVQEKAFDRPLRELVKEPTLLQLIQDAVQNRQTALSAAEISLKKRGDWKTRILQAKAARVQQENGDLIGIVTICRDVTQEKEIDKLKTDLVSMVAHELRSPLTSISGFSELMLDSDITRQQSTEYASIILKESNRLSELINKFLDISRIESGRIQPKMAELNLSDTVLMVVGSNSYLAEKKDIQVEVSAPENLSAIWADSGMMEQVVLNLFSNAVKYSPEKKRIDLVLHETESEVILQVQDQGYGIPAQSLPRIFEKFYRVTDHEEVRSQTGTGLGLAMVKQIVDLHGGRIEVESEENRGSIFSVCLPKLMKKPRPGISPVEDAELIIR
;
A
#
# COMPACT_ATOMS: atom_id res chain seq x y z
N LEU A 1 -6.90 -69.07 26.53
CA LEU A 1 -7.12 -69.05 27.98
C LEU A 1 -5.80 -68.92 28.76
N THR A 2 -4.75 -69.60 28.35
CA THR A 2 -3.43 -69.61 29.02
C THR A 2 -2.80 -68.22 28.97
N ASP A 3 -2.84 -67.52 27.85
CA ASP A 3 -2.31 -66.13 27.72
C ASP A 3 -3.09 -65.11 28.52
N TRP A 4 -4.41 -65.28 28.61
CA TRP A 4 -5.26 -64.40 29.40
C TRP A 4 -4.98 -64.58 30.91
N ILE A 5 -4.84 -65.80 31.38
CA ILE A 5 -4.48 -66.15 32.80
C ILE A 5 -3.08 -65.55 33.10
N GLY A 6 -2.10 -65.64 32.16
CA GLY A 6 -0.77 -65.10 32.33
C GLY A 6 -0.74 -63.54 32.44
N GLN A 7 -1.60 -62.85 31.72
CA GLN A 7 -1.74 -61.39 31.81
C GLN A 7 -2.40 -60.98 33.15
N GLN A 8 -3.46 -61.68 33.60
CA GLN A 8 -4.17 -61.39 34.85
C GLN A 8 -3.26 -61.59 36.05
N LEU A 9 -2.44 -62.62 36.06
CA LEU A 9 -1.47 -62.92 37.15
C LEU A 9 -0.41 -61.78 37.30
N LYS A 10 -0.17 -60.98 36.32
CA LYS A 10 0.74 -59.81 36.38
C LYS A 10 0.07 -58.56 37.02
N SER A 11 -1.25 -58.51 37.08
CA SER A 11 -1.99 -57.38 37.70
C SER A 11 -1.85 -57.48 39.25
N LYS A 12 -1.32 -56.37 39.83
CA LYS A 12 -1.23 -56.25 41.31
C LYS A 12 -2.62 -56.29 41.97
N LEU A 13 -3.65 -55.76 41.33
CA LEU A 13 -5.01 -55.75 41.83
C LEU A 13 -5.60 -57.13 41.81
N PHE A 14 -5.45 -57.91 40.74
CA PHE A 14 -5.88 -59.28 40.61
C PHE A 14 -5.23 -60.15 41.68
N ARG A 15 -3.91 -60.05 41.87
CA ARG A 15 -3.20 -60.82 42.88
C ARG A 15 -3.71 -60.58 44.34
N LYS A 16 -3.97 -59.24 44.64
CA LYS A 16 -4.53 -58.89 45.96
C LYS A 16 -5.91 -59.45 46.16
N LEU A 17 -6.82 -59.34 45.18
CA LEU A 17 -8.16 -59.85 45.21
C LEU A 17 -8.15 -61.40 45.27
N PHE A 18 -7.33 -62.05 44.44
CA PHE A 18 -7.20 -63.53 44.45
C PHE A 18 -6.66 -64.04 45.78
N LEU A 19 -5.58 -63.45 46.32
CA LEU A 19 -5.00 -63.78 47.58
C LEU A 19 -5.98 -63.55 48.76
N SER A 20 -6.74 -62.48 48.73
CA SER A 20 -7.76 -62.22 49.80
C SER A 20 -8.94 -63.18 49.74
N THR A 21 -9.45 -63.48 48.55
CA THR A 21 -10.53 -64.47 48.38
C THR A 21 -10.04 -65.87 48.67
N PHE A 22 -8.85 -66.24 48.23
CA PHE A 22 -8.22 -67.54 48.54
C PHE A 22 -7.94 -67.66 50.03
N ALA A 23 -7.39 -66.67 50.70
CA ALA A 23 -7.19 -66.70 52.14
C ALA A 23 -8.50 -66.79 52.92
N ALA A 24 -9.52 -66.05 52.52
CA ALA A 24 -10.83 -66.04 53.17
C ALA A 24 -11.59 -67.41 53.05
N THR A 25 -11.34 -68.11 51.95
CA THR A 25 -12.02 -69.41 51.70
C THR A 25 -11.16 -70.59 52.16
N VAL A 26 -9.87 -70.57 51.93
CA VAL A 26 -8.99 -71.72 52.17
C VAL A 26 -8.49 -71.75 53.61
N LEU A 27 -8.22 -70.64 54.23
CA LEU A 27 -7.69 -70.55 55.61
C LEU A 27 -8.66 -71.12 56.65
N PRO A 28 -9.95 -70.74 56.62
CA PRO A 28 -10.92 -71.39 57.53
C PRO A 28 -11.04 -72.87 57.31
N LEU A 29 -11.01 -73.39 56.07
CA LEU A 29 -11.03 -74.76 55.72
C LEU A 29 -9.83 -75.54 56.21
N LEU A 30 -8.61 -74.95 56.08
CA LEU A 30 -7.40 -75.54 56.62
C LEU A 30 -7.40 -75.58 58.14
N VAL A 31 -7.91 -74.56 58.80
CA VAL A 31 -8.09 -74.55 60.24
C VAL A 31 -9.09 -75.63 60.66
N MET A 32 -10.20 -75.73 59.98
CA MET A 32 -11.20 -76.73 60.25
C MET A 32 -10.67 -78.15 60.02
N THR A 33 -9.91 -78.44 58.95
CA THR A 33 -9.30 -79.76 58.69
C THR A 33 -8.17 -80.04 59.69
N PHE A 34 -7.43 -79.03 60.16
CA PHE A 34 -6.44 -79.20 61.20
C PHE A 34 -7.07 -79.59 62.55
N PHE A 35 -8.11 -78.90 63.01
CA PHE A 35 -8.84 -79.24 64.22
C PHE A 35 -9.49 -80.63 64.13
N TRP A 36 -10.00 -81.00 62.95
CA TRP A 36 -10.58 -82.29 62.70
C TRP A 36 -9.50 -83.40 62.77
N LEU A 37 -8.29 -83.20 62.24
CA LEU A 37 -7.17 -84.18 62.32
C LEU A 37 -6.67 -84.36 63.75
N GLN A 38 -6.81 -83.38 64.63
CA GLN A 38 -6.47 -83.50 66.02
C GLN A 38 -7.49 -84.32 66.86
N SER A 39 -8.73 -84.44 66.43
CA SER A 39 -9.76 -85.20 67.10
C SER A 39 -9.55 -86.72 66.84
N LYS A 40 -8.73 -87.41 67.68
CA LYS A 40 -8.41 -88.82 67.56
C LYS A 40 -9.62 -89.70 67.85
N GLY A 41 -10.45 -90.06 66.84
CA GLY A 41 -11.54 -91.04 66.95
C GLY A 41 -11.72 -91.86 65.67
N GLU A 42 -12.07 -93.15 65.73
CA GLU A 42 -12.30 -94.05 64.55
C GLU A 42 -13.30 -93.45 63.55
N ALA A 43 -14.19 -92.59 63.98
CA ALA A 43 -15.15 -91.91 63.16
C ALA A 43 -14.48 -90.83 62.20
N ALA A 44 -13.24 -90.43 62.44
CA ALA A 44 -12.52 -89.43 61.65
C ALA A 44 -12.12 -89.98 60.27
N VAL A 45 -11.78 -91.25 60.12
CA VAL A 45 -11.33 -91.89 58.88
C VAL A 45 -12.46 -92.03 57.84
N SER A 46 -13.69 -92.33 58.32
CA SER A 46 -14.86 -92.51 57.46
C SER A 46 -15.40 -91.19 56.83
N LEU A 47 -15.14 -90.08 57.48
CA LEU A 47 -15.56 -88.72 57.01
C LEU A 47 -14.51 -88.04 56.12
N PHE A 48 -13.30 -88.57 55.94
CA PHE A 48 -12.19 -88.00 55.16
C PHE A 48 -12.56 -87.74 53.70
N PRO A 49 -13.23 -88.65 52.94
CA PRO A 49 -13.63 -88.40 51.56
C PRO A 49 -14.62 -87.21 51.41
N GLY A 50 -15.51 -87.06 52.40
CA GLY A 50 -16.50 -86.01 52.42
C GLY A 50 -15.87 -84.63 52.62
N LEU A 51 -14.92 -84.53 53.56
CA LEU A 51 -14.18 -83.28 53.79
C LEU A 51 -13.26 -82.84 52.59
N PHE A 52 -12.62 -83.84 51.98
CA PHE A 52 -11.80 -83.60 50.79
C PHE A 52 -12.65 -83.10 49.63
N SER A 53 -13.83 -83.59 49.41
CA SER A 53 -14.74 -83.12 48.39
C SER A 53 -15.25 -81.68 48.65
N VAL A 54 -15.49 -81.30 49.90
CA VAL A 54 -15.86 -79.94 50.31
C VAL A 54 -14.73 -78.98 50.06
N VAL A 55 -13.47 -79.36 50.34
CA VAL A 55 -12.29 -78.52 50.05
C VAL A 55 -12.14 -78.31 48.55
N ILE A 56 -12.26 -79.35 47.74
CA ILE A 56 -12.19 -79.24 46.27
C ILE A 56 -13.29 -78.30 45.73
N LEU A 57 -14.54 -78.50 46.24
CA LEU A 57 -15.67 -77.70 45.84
C LEU A 57 -15.45 -76.20 46.19
N ALA A 58 -14.95 -75.96 47.40
CA ALA A 58 -14.62 -74.61 47.84
C ALA A 58 -13.52 -73.97 47.01
N LEU A 59 -12.47 -74.72 46.62
CA LEU A 59 -11.40 -74.20 45.70
C LEU A 59 -11.92 -73.90 44.31
N LEU A 60 -12.80 -74.76 43.76
CA LEU A 60 -13.48 -74.54 42.50
C LEU A 60 -14.37 -73.28 42.56
N LEU A 61 -15.14 -73.14 43.63
CA LEU A 61 -16.00 -71.96 43.83
C LEU A 61 -15.14 -70.66 43.93
N ALA A 62 -14.05 -70.67 44.70
CA ALA A 62 -13.10 -69.58 44.80
C ALA A 62 -12.50 -69.24 43.47
N GLY A 63 -12.14 -70.22 42.64
CA GLY A 63 -11.64 -70.01 41.27
C GLY A 63 -12.67 -69.34 40.36
N ILE A 64 -13.92 -69.78 40.44
CA ILE A 64 -15.01 -69.17 39.66
C ILE A 64 -15.23 -67.71 40.07
N VAL A 65 -15.32 -67.45 41.37
CA VAL A 65 -15.45 -66.05 41.88
C VAL A 65 -14.30 -65.20 41.48
N ALA A 66 -13.07 -65.66 41.60
CA ALA A 66 -11.91 -64.96 41.19
C ALA A 66 -11.89 -64.63 39.64
N PHE A 67 -12.34 -65.59 38.84
CA PHE A 67 -12.50 -65.43 37.41
C PHE A 67 -13.53 -64.32 37.08
N PHE A 68 -14.68 -64.33 37.72
CA PHE A 68 -15.72 -63.30 37.52
C PHE A 68 -15.24 -61.92 37.99
N LEU A 69 -14.59 -61.79 39.14
CA LEU A 69 -14.02 -60.58 39.67
C LEU A 69 -12.93 -60.03 38.72
N SER A 70 -12.08 -60.90 38.20
CA SER A 70 -11.04 -60.48 37.24
C SER A 70 -11.63 -59.94 35.94
N LYS A 71 -12.62 -60.65 35.38
CA LYS A 71 -13.25 -60.29 34.12
C LYS A 71 -14.06 -58.98 34.23
N ASN A 72 -14.87 -58.87 35.32
CA ASN A 72 -15.85 -57.79 35.42
C ASN A 72 -15.30 -56.53 36.13
N ILE A 73 -14.22 -56.60 36.90
CA ILE A 73 -13.67 -55.48 37.66
C ILE A 73 -12.22 -55.22 37.30
N THR A 74 -11.34 -56.22 37.39
CA THR A 74 -9.90 -55.98 37.27
C THR A 74 -9.49 -55.61 35.85
N SER A 75 -10.00 -56.28 34.83
CA SER A 75 -9.66 -56.01 33.42
C SER A 75 -10.13 -54.62 32.97
N PRO A 76 -11.42 -54.26 33.18
CA PRO A 76 -11.87 -52.90 32.78
C PRO A 76 -11.11 -51.77 33.47
N ILE A 77 -10.81 -51.89 34.77
CA ILE A 77 -10.01 -50.87 35.50
C ILE A 77 -8.58 -50.78 34.95
N SER A 78 -7.96 -51.89 34.60
CA SER A 78 -6.63 -51.92 33.98
C SER A 78 -6.64 -51.23 32.61
N ASP A 79 -7.67 -51.43 31.81
CA ASP A 79 -7.80 -50.82 30.49
C ASP A 79 -8.12 -49.34 30.60
N LEU A 80 -8.92 -48.88 31.55
CA LEU A 80 -9.11 -47.50 31.94
C LEU A 80 -7.78 -46.84 32.31
N THR A 81 -6.96 -47.50 33.13
CA THR A 81 -5.65 -46.97 33.56
C THR A 81 -4.67 -46.84 32.40
N LYS A 82 -4.64 -47.82 31.49
CA LYS A 82 -3.80 -47.73 30.27
C LYS A 82 -4.26 -46.59 29.37
N SER A 83 -5.56 -46.48 29.14
CA SER A 83 -6.14 -45.42 28.32
C SER A 83 -5.90 -44.05 28.92
N ALA A 84 -5.99 -43.86 30.24
CA ALA A 84 -5.64 -42.62 30.93
C ALA A 84 -4.16 -42.23 30.74
N THR A 85 -3.27 -43.23 30.74
CA THR A 85 -1.84 -43.01 30.50
C THR A 85 -1.56 -42.54 29.05
N GLU A 86 -2.24 -43.10 28.08
CA GLU A 86 -2.14 -42.71 26.68
C GLU A 86 -2.68 -41.28 26.46
N ILE A 87 -3.79 -40.93 27.07
CA ILE A 87 -4.35 -39.57 27.04
C ILE A 87 -3.39 -38.57 27.67
N ALA A 88 -2.77 -38.88 28.79
CA ALA A 88 -1.76 -38.04 29.45
C ALA A 88 -0.53 -37.78 28.57
N ARG A 89 -0.27 -38.67 27.60
CA ARG A 89 0.77 -38.53 26.57
C ARG A 89 0.31 -37.75 25.32
N GLY A 90 -0.94 -37.27 25.31
CA GLY A 90 -1.52 -36.55 24.18
C GLY A 90 -2.20 -37.42 23.13
N ASN A 91 -2.32 -38.73 23.36
CA ASN A 91 -3.00 -39.61 22.43
C ASN A 91 -4.51 -39.67 22.74
N PHE A 92 -5.28 -38.74 22.22
CA PHE A 92 -6.74 -38.66 22.43
C PHE A 92 -7.54 -39.56 21.49
N LEU A 93 -6.90 -40.45 20.71
CA LEU A 93 -7.59 -41.34 19.77
C LEU A 93 -8.05 -42.65 20.44
N HIS A 94 -7.58 -42.92 21.65
CA HIS A 94 -7.87 -44.17 22.35
C HIS A 94 -9.27 -44.15 22.97
N GLU A 95 -10.12 -45.07 22.56
CA GLU A 95 -11.48 -45.26 23.12
C GLU A 95 -11.56 -46.59 23.88
N ILE A 96 -12.27 -46.56 25.00
CA ILE A 96 -12.47 -47.74 25.84
C ILE A 96 -13.74 -48.46 25.37
N LYS A 97 -13.65 -49.78 25.15
CA LYS A 97 -14.82 -50.58 24.88
C LYS A 97 -15.63 -50.76 26.17
N VAL A 98 -16.86 -50.27 26.19
CA VAL A 98 -17.76 -50.37 27.34
C VAL A 98 -18.71 -51.53 27.06
N GLU A 99 -18.52 -52.64 27.79
CA GLU A 99 -19.33 -53.90 27.67
C GLU A 99 -20.29 -54.09 28.82
N SER A 100 -20.21 -53.26 29.89
CA SER A 100 -21.05 -53.39 31.10
C SER A 100 -21.98 -52.21 31.27
N ASP A 101 -23.14 -52.41 31.83
CA ASP A 101 -24.13 -51.40 32.19
C ASP A 101 -24.11 -51.00 33.69
N ASP A 102 -23.13 -51.50 34.44
CA ASP A 102 -22.90 -51.19 35.84
C ASP A 102 -22.09 -49.82 36.00
N GLU A 103 -21.64 -49.56 37.24
CA GLU A 103 -20.84 -48.40 37.59
C GLU A 103 -19.54 -48.32 36.79
N ILE A 104 -18.93 -49.46 36.44
CA ILE A 104 -17.73 -49.56 35.66
C ILE A 104 -18.01 -49.11 34.18
N GLY A 105 -19.11 -49.61 33.64
CA GLY A 105 -19.56 -49.18 32.31
C GLY A 105 -19.91 -47.71 32.26
N ARG A 106 -20.54 -47.14 33.30
CA ARG A 106 -20.80 -45.72 33.42
C ARG A 106 -19.51 -44.91 33.47
N LEU A 107 -18.50 -45.36 34.20
CA LEU A 107 -17.18 -44.75 34.26
C LEU A 107 -16.50 -44.79 32.90
N GLY A 108 -16.56 -45.87 32.15
CA GLY A 108 -16.04 -45.98 30.79
C GLY A 108 -16.71 -45.01 29.81
N ARG A 109 -18.04 -44.87 29.88
CA ARG A 109 -18.77 -43.86 29.05
C ARG A 109 -18.37 -42.45 29.39
N LEU A 110 -18.26 -42.10 30.67
CA LEU A 110 -17.80 -40.76 31.10
C LEU A 110 -16.36 -40.48 30.64
N PHE A 111 -15.50 -41.49 30.71
CA PHE A 111 -14.13 -41.37 30.24
C PHE A 111 -14.05 -41.13 28.71
N ASN A 112 -14.81 -41.86 27.92
CA ASN A 112 -14.89 -41.65 26.47
C ASN A 112 -15.45 -40.25 26.12
N TYR A 113 -16.45 -39.78 26.87
CA TYR A 113 -16.96 -38.41 26.72
C TYR A 113 -15.86 -37.36 26.99
N MET A 114 -15.15 -37.52 28.12
CA MET A 114 -14.02 -36.62 28.45
C MET A 114 -12.93 -36.64 27.37
N THR A 115 -12.59 -37.82 26.86
CA THR A 115 -11.59 -37.96 25.78
C THR A 115 -12.04 -37.27 24.50
N THR A 116 -13.32 -37.37 24.15
CA THR A 116 -13.92 -36.70 23.01
C THR A 116 -13.86 -35.18 23.15
N GLU A 117 -14.16 -34.64 24.35
CA GLU A 117 -14.05 -33.20 24.61
C GLU A 117 -12.60 -32.71 24.57
N LEU A 118 -11.66 -33.47 25.14
CA LEU A 118 -10.22 -33.12 25.05
C LEU A 118 -9.73 -33.11 23.61
N ARG A 119 -10.13 -34.07 22.78
CA ARG A 119 -9.82 -34.10 21.33
C ARG A 119 -10.41 -32.90 20.61
N ARG A 120 -11.64 -32.49 20.95
CA ARG A 120 -12.30 -31.32 20.38
C ARG A 120 -11.55 -30.02 20.72
N LEU A 121 -11.17 -29.86 21.99
CA LEU A 121 -10.41 -28.70 22.45
C LEU A 121 -9.03 -28.61 21.79
N ASP A 122 -8.32 -29.73 21.69
CA ASP A 122 -7.01 -29.77 21.04
C ASP A 122 -7.08 -29.36 19.55
N LYS A 123 -8.06 -29.94 18.81
CA LYS A 123 -8.32 -29.54 17.42
C LYS A 123 -8.68 -28.06 17.28
N MET A 124 -9.52 -27.55 18.20
CA MET A 124 -9.90 -26.14 18.20
C MET A 124 -8.70 -25.23 18.46
N ASN A 125 -7.85 -25.56 19.41
CA ASN A 125 -6.64 -24.78 19.71
C ASN A 125 -5.66 -24.75 18.51
N LEU A 126 -5.43 -25.93 17.92
CA LEU A 126 -4.59 -26.02 16.72
C LEU A 126 -5.16 -25.22 15.55
N ALA A 127 -6.47 -25.36 15.30
CA ALA A 127 -7.15 -24.58 14.25
C ALA A 127 -7.06 -23.07 14.50
N LYS A 128 -7.22 -22.63 15.76
CA LYS A 128 -7.08 -21.21 16.13
C LYS A 128 -5.67 -20.69 15.88
N ILE A 129 -4.63 -21.44 16.29
CA ILE A 129 -3.23 -21.05 16.05
C ILE A 129 -2.94 -20.96 14.56
N ILE A 130 -3.40 -21.93 13.76
CA ILE A 130 -3.24 -21.91 12.30
C ILE A 130 -3.97 -20.70 11.69
N ALA A 131 -5.21 -20.44 12.13
CA ALA A 131 -6.00 -19.32 11.65
C ALA A 131 -5.34 -17.95 11.97
N GLU A 132 -4.83 -17.77 13.19
CA GLU A 132 -4.10 -16.55 13.58
C GLU A 132 -2.80 -16.38 12.79
N ARG A 133 -2.05 -17.47 12.60
CA ARG A 133 -0.84 -17.44 11.76
C ARG A 133 -1.17 -17.07 10.32
N ASN A 134 -2.18 -17.69 9.73
CA ASN A 134 -2.59 -17.41 8.35
C ASN A 134 -3.10 -15.97 8.21
N LYS A 135 -3.86 -15.45 9.19
CA LYS A 135 -4.32 -14.06 9.22
C LYS A 135 -3.14 -13.11 9.22
N THR A 136 -2.16 -13.33 10.10
CA THR A 136 -0.96 -12.47 10.19
C THR A 136 -0.15 -12.50 8.89
N GLN A 137 0.07 -13.68 8.31
CA GLN A 137 0.77 -13.82 7.03
C GLN A 137 0.02 -13.11 5.89
N THR A 138 -1.31 -13.25 5.85
CA THR A 138 -2.15 -12.58 4.84
C THR A 138 -2.08 -11.06 4.97
N ILE A 139 -2.11 -10.52 6.19
CA ILE A 139 -1.95 -9.08 6.43
C ILE A 139 -0.61 -8.60 5.90
N ILE A 140 0.49 -9.24 6.29
CA ILE A 140 1.85 -8.85 5.86
C ILE A 140 1.98 -8.94 4.33
N LYS A 141 1.43 -9.97 3.70
CA LYS A 141 1.49 -10.18 2.25
C LYS A 141 0.75 -9.12 1.46
N ASN A 142 -0.36 -8.58 1.99
CA ASN A 142 -1.18 -7.57 1.33
C ASN A 142 -0.78 -6.11 1.67
N ILE A 143 0.22 -5.89 2.51
CA ILE A 143 0.79 -4.54 2.71
C ILE A 143 1.47 -4.12 1.41
N GLY A 144 1.08 -2.94 0.88
CA GLY A 144 1.65 -2.37 -0.35
C GLY A 144 3.10 -1.92 -0.20
N ASP A 145 3.51 -1.53 1.00
CA ASP A 145 4.89 -1.18 1.31
C ASP A 145 5.75 -2.45 1.45
N ALA A 146 7.03 -2.36 1.09
CA ALA A 146 7.94 -3.49 1.26
C ALA A 146 8.24 -3.73 2.74
N VAL A 147 8.00 -4.95 3.21
CA VAL A 147 8.25 -5.36 4.59
C VAL A 147 9.33 -6.44 4.62
N ILE A 148 10.39 -6.17 5.37
CA ILE A 148 11.51 -7.09 5.64
C ILE A 148 11.58 -7.31 7.14
N VAL A 149 11.52 -8.56 7.58
CA VAL A 149 11.74 -8.92 8.98
C VAL A 149 13.01 -9.74 9.07
N THR A 150 13.93 -9.34 9.96
CA THR A 150 15.19 -10.05 10.22
C THR A 150 15.30 -10.44 11.68
N ASP A 151 16.11 -11.46 11.94
CA ASP A 151 16.55 -11.80 13.30
C ASP A 151 17.61 -10.79 13.82
N PRO A 152 18.07 -10.89 15.08
CA PRO A 152 19.13 -10.04 15.62
C PRO A 152 20.47 -10.17 14.89
N GLN A 153 20.71 -11.24 14.14
CA GLN A 153 21.88 -11.49 13.31
C GLN A 153 21.70 -11.00 11.87
N SER A 154 20.61 -10.25 11.60
CA SER A 154 20.24 -9.73 10.28
C SER A 154 19.98 -10.82 9.24
N ARG A 155 19.51 -12.02 9.64
CA ARG A 155 19.01 -13.06 8.73
C ARG A 155 17.55 -12.82 8.42
N VAL A 156 17.16 -13.06 7.20
CA VAL A 156 15.78 -12.83 6.74
C VAL A 156 14.83 -13.87 7.32
N LEU A 157 13.81 -13.40 8.02
CA LEU A 157 12.70 -14.21 8.52
C LEU A 157 11.46 -14.09 7.62
N ILE A 158 11.10 -12.86 7.22
CA ILE A 158 9.92 -12.59 6.39
C ILE A 158 10.25 -11.52 5.35
N LEU A 159 9.80 -11.78 4.12
CA LEU A 159 9.68 -10.81 3.04
C LEU A 159 8.24 -10.85 2.54
N ASN A 160 7.59 -9.69 2.39
CA ASN A 160 6.29 -9.65 1.72
C ASN A 160 6.45 -9.53 0.19
N ALA A 161 5.34 -9.64 -0.55
CA ALA A 161 5.35 -9.58 -2.01
C ALA A 161 5.94 -8.26 -2.56
N ALA A 162 5.72 -7.13 -1.87
CA ALA A 162 6.31 -5.87 -2.24
C ALA A 162 7.84 -5.88 -2.09
N ALA A 163 8.38 -6.41 -0.98
CA ALA A 163 9.82 -6.54 -0.78
C ALA A 163 10.46 -7.47 -1.80
N GLU A 164 9.83 -8.60 -2.12
CA GLU A 164 10.29 -9.51 -3.19
C GLU A 164 10.41 -8.77 -4.53
N SER A 165 9.39 -7.97 -4.87
CA SER A 165 9.36 -7.19 -6.11
C SER A 165 10.42 -6.08 -6.16
N TRP A 166 10.61 -5.33 -5.05
CA TRP A 166 11.57 -4.23 -4.99
C TRP A 166 13.03 -4.69 -5.02
N PHE A 167 13.34 -5.73 -4.27
CA PHE A 167 14.72 -6.22 -4.15
C PHE A 167 15.01 -7.42 -5.06
N ASN A 168 14.05 -7.83 -5.91
CA ASN A 168 14.16 -8.99 -6.82
C ASN A 168 14.57 -10.26 -6.06
N LEU A 169 13.91 -10.53 -4.97
CA LEU A 169 14.13 -11.68 -4.09
C LEU A 169 12.91 -12.61 -4.13
N VAL A 170 13.08 -13.82 -3.61
CA VAL A 170 12.01 -14.79 -3.39
C VAL A 170 12.13 -15.25 -1.94
N GLN A 171 11.02 -15.19 -1.18
CA GLN A 171 10.96 -15.51 0.24
C GLN A 171 11.60 -16.88 0.56
N GLU A 172 11.26 -17.93 -0.19
CA GLU A 172 11.77 -19.27 0.08
C GLU A 172 13.30 -19.38 -0.07
N LYS A 173 13.88 -18.57 -0.98
CA LYS A 173 15.33 -18.55 -1.22
C LYS A 173 16.08 -17.59 -0.29
N ALA A 174 15.37 -16.63 0.28
CA ALA A 174 15.93 -15.62 1.17
C ALA A 174 15.88 -16.04 2.64
N PHE A 175 14.96 -16.94 3.00
CA PHE A 175 14.76 -17.39 4.38
C PHE A 175 16.06 -17.89 5.03
N ASP A 176 16.32 -17.44 6.26
CA ASP A 176 17.50 -17.75 7.09
C ASP A 176 18.86 -17.36 6.46
N ARG A 177 18.86 -16.53 5.40
CA ARG A 177 20.10 -15.99 4.83
C ARG A 177 20.40 -14.59 5.30
N PRO A 178 21.69 -14.23 5.47
CA PRO A 178 22.08 -12.86 5.82
C PRO A 178 21.61 -11.86 4.77
N LEU A 179 20.91 -10.81 5.20
CA LEU A 179 20.35 -9.79 4.28
C LEU A 179 21.44 -9.13 3.42
N ARG A 180 22.64 -8.93 3.94
CA ARG A 180 23.80 -8.36 3.23
C ARG A 180 24.21 -9.12 1.98
N GLU A 181 23.90 -10.42 1.89
CA GLU A 181 24.17 -11.24 0.70
C GLU A 181 23.10 -11.08 -0.37
N LEU A 182 21.91 -10.66 0.03
CA LEU A 182 20.72 -10.59 -0.81
C LEU A 182 20.48 -9.17 -1.34
N VAL A 183 20.72 -8.16 -0.52
CA VAL A 183 20.48 -6.75 -0.83
C VAL A 183 21.82 -6.01 -0.81
N LYS A 184 22.11 -5.29 -1.90
CA LYS A 184 23.37 -4.54 -2.07
C LYS A 184 23.23 -3.04 -1.74
N GLU A 185 22.17 -2.65 -1.04
CA GLU A 185 21.91 -1.26 -0.72
C GLU A 185 22.54 -0.91 0.64
N PRO A 186 23.66 -0.15 0.64
CA PRO A 186 24.44 0.11 1.87
C PRO A 186 23.63 0.84 2.93
N THR A 187 22.82 1.82 2.52
CA THR A 187 22.00 2.64 3.41
C THR A 187 20.97 1.80 4.17
N LEU A 188 20.33 0.84 3.49
CA LEU A 188 19.39 -0.08 4.13
C LEU A 188 20.06 -1.01 5.13
N LEU A 189 21.23 -1.54 4.76
CA LEU A 189 21.99 -2.44 5.63
C LEU A 189 22.47 -1.72 6.88
N GLN A 190 22.96 -0.49 6.74
CA GLN A 190 23.37 0.35 7.86
C GLN A 190 22.20 0.68 8.78
N LEU A 191 21.04 1.06 8.20
CA LEU A 191 19.81 1.34 8.95
C LEU A 191 19.39 0.16 9.85
N ILE A 192 19.44 -1.06 9.32
CA ILE A 192 19.11 -2.27 10.07
C ILE A 192 20.17 -2.56 11.15
N GLN A 193 21.44 -2.38 10.83
CA GLN A 193 22.52 -2.58 11.78
C GLN A 193 22.44 -1.56 12.94
N ASP A 194 22.16 -0.31 12.65
CA ASP A 194 21.93 0.74 13.65
C ASP A 194 20.73 0.40 14.55
N ALA A 195 19.64 -0.13 13.96
CA ALA A 195 18.49 -0.59 14.73
C ALA A 195 18.81 -1.79 15.64
N VAL A 196 19.73 -2.67 15.25
CA VAL A 196 20.22 -3.77 16.13
C VAL A 196 21.03 -3.23 17.31
N GLN A 197 21.91 -2.26 17.06
CA GLN A 197 22.87 -1.75 18.04
C GLN A 197 22.26 -0.73 19.01
N ASN A 198 21.41 0.17 18.53
CA ASN A 198 20.80 1.22 19.34
C ASN A 198 19.65 0.69 20.20
N ARG A 199 19.86 0.73 21.54
CA ARG A 199 18.83 0.36 22.52
C ARG A 199 17.70 1.41 22.64
N GLN A 200 17.85 2.59 22.06
CA GLN A 200 16.80 3.60 22.04
C GLN A 200 15.75 3.26 20.99
N THR A 201 14.49 3.32 21.40
CA THR A 201 13.27 2.98 20.61
C THR A 201 12.99 3.98 19.47
N ALA A 202 13.97 4.80 19.08
CA ALA A 202 13.81 5.74 17.97
C ALA A 202 13.76 4.99 16.65
N LEU A 203 12.67 5.18 15.91
CA LEU A 203 12.54 4.77 14.52
C LEU A 203 13.70 5.36 13.72
N SER A 204 14.69 4.56 13.39
CA SER A 204 15.71 4.98 12.42
C SER A 204 15.05 5.03 11.04
N ALA A 205 15.23 6.14 10.33
CA ALA A 205 14.69 6.33 8.99
C ALA A 205 15.79 6.74 8.01
N ALA A 206 15.75 6.21 6.80
CA ALA A 206 16.69 6.55 5.73
C ALA A 206 15.97 6.60 4.38
N GLU A 207 16.46 7.43 3.47
CA GLU A 207 16.01 7.48 2.09
C GLU A 207 16.95 6.66 1.21
N ILE A 208 16.38 5.84 0.35
CA ILE A 208 17.09 4.90 -0.52
C ILE A 208 16.63 5.12 -1.96
N SER A 209 17.57 5.28 -2.87
CA SER A 209 17.28 5.41 -4.30
C SER A 209 17.48 4.05 -4.98
N LEU A 210 16.40 3.40 -5.40
CA LEU A 210 16.43 2.12 -6.06
C LEU A 210 15.92 2.19 -7.49
N LYS A 211 16.55 1.40 -8.35
CA LYS A 211 16.07 1.15 -9.70
C LYS A 211 15.51 -0.28 -9.77
N LYS A 212 14.20 -0.38 -9.95
CA LYS A 212 13.54 -1.69 -10.09
C LYS A 212 13.99 -2.35 -11.39
N ARG A 213 14.24 -3.65 -11.37
CA ARG A 213 14.64 -4.39 -12.56
C ARG A 213 13.55 -4.32 -13.64
N GLY A 214 13.92 -3.84 -14.82
CA GLY A 214 13.00 -3.62 -15.94
C GLY A 214 12.33 -2.24 -15.94
N ASP A 215 12.57 -1.41 -14.91
CA ASP A 215 12.12 -0.01 -14.88
C ASP A 215 13.30 0.91 -15.26
N TRP A 216 13.06 1.88 -16.13
CA TRP A 216 14.06 2.90 -16.47
C TRP A 216 14.13 4.01 -15.42
N LYS A 217 13.07 4.16 -14.61
CA LYS A 217 12.93 5.23 -13.60
C LYS A 217 13.52 4.81 -12.25
N THR A 218 14.38 5.67 -11.68
CA THR A 218 14.84 5.53 -10.30
C THR A 218 13.72 5.96 -9.37
N ARG A 219 13.47 5.17 -8.33
CA ARG A 219 12.45 5.46 -7.31
C ARG A 219 13.10 5.74 -5.97
N ILE A 220 12.44 6.53 -5.15
CA ILE A 220 12.88 6.91 -3.82
C ILE A 220 12.04 6.16 -2.81
N LEU A 221 12.69 5.29 -2.02
CA LEU A 221 12.05 4.57 -0.93
C LEU A 221 12.44 5.21 0.41
N GLN A 222 11.46 5.48 1.26
CA GLN A 222 11.68 5.80 2.65
C GLN A 222 11.69 4.50 3.46
N ALA A 223 12.86 4.10 3.97
CA ALA A 223 13.01 2.94 4.83
C ALA A 223 12.94 3.34 6.30
N LYS A 224 12.18 2.60 7.10
CA LYS A 224 12.09 2.74 8.55
C LYS A 224 12.32 1.40 9.20
N ALA A 225 13.24 1.31 10.16
CA ALA A 225 13.56 0.10 10.91
C ALA A 225 13.13 0.25 12.37
N ALA A 226 12.45 -0.78 12.87
CA ALA A 226 11.97 -0.86 14.26
C ALA A 226 12.36 -2.18 14.90
N ARG A 227 12.70 -2.14 16.20
CA ARG A 227 13.01 -3.32 17.01
C ARG A 227 11.74 -4.04 17.42
N VAL A 228 11.74 -5.35 17.32
CA VAL A 228 10.72 -6.22 17.91
C VAL A 228 11.32 -6.89 19.11
N GLN A 229 10.72 -6.69 20.29
CA GLN A 229 11.20 -7.20 21.56
C GLN A 229 10.12 -8.05 22.24
N GLN A 230 10.54 -9.03 23.03
CA GLN A 230 9.66 -9.72 23.96
C GLN A 230 9.34 -8.84 25.18
N GLU A 231 8.36 -9.27 26.00
CA GLU A 231 8.00 -8.57 27.24
C GLU A 231 9.15 -8.46 28.23
N ASN A 232 10.11 -9.37 28.18
CA ASN A 232 11.35 -9.36 29.00
C ASN A 232 12.43 -8.41 28.45
N GLY A 233 12.20 -7.72 27.31
CA GLY A 233 13.13 -6.79 26.68
C GLY A 233 14.14 -7.43 25.71
N ASP A 234 14.10 -8.75 25.53
CA ASP A 234 14.98 -9.45 24.59
C ASP A 234 14.61 -9.14 23.14
N LEU A 235 15.63 -8.86 22.32
CA LEU A 235 15.45 -8.56 20.90
C LEU A 235 15.09 -9.84 20.13
N ILE A 236 13.87 -9.87 19.55
CA ILE A 236 13.43 -10.95 18.67
C ILE A 236 13.94 -10.72 17.24
N GLY A 237 13.95 -9.45 16.79
CA GLY A 237 14.33 -9.09 15.44
C GLY A 237 14.07 -7.63 15.11
N ILE A 238 14.25 -7.30 13.82
CA ILE A 238 14.04 -5.97 13.27
C ILE A 238 12.96 -6.07 12.18
N VAL A 239 11.96 -5.21 12.25
CA VAL A 239 11.01 -4.98 11.15
C VAL A 239 11.42 -3.73 10.40
N THR A 240 11.65 -3.87 9.11
CA THR A 240 11.97 -2.76 8.20
C THR A 240 10.85 -2.61 7.20
N ILE A 241 10.32 -1.38 7.08
CA ILE A 241 9.28 -1.01 6.13
C ILE A 241 9.88 -0.01 5.15
N CYS A 242 9.76 -0.28 3.84
CA CYS A 242 10.21 0.63 2.79
C CYS A 242 8.99 1.08 1.97
N ARG A 243 8.66 2.37 2.08
CA ARG A 243 7.56 3.02 1.38
C ARG A 243 8.08 3.76 0.16
N ASP A 244 7.42 3.61 -1.00
CA ASP A 244 7.70 4.43 -2.18
C ASP A 244 7.16 5.84 -1.96
N VAL A 245 8.08 6.80 -1.88
CA VAL A 245 7.79 8.24 -1.70
C VAL A 245 8.22 9.06 -2.92
N THR A 246 8.38 8.40 -4.07
CA THR A 246 8.89 9.04 -5.28
C THR A 246 7.99 10.20 -5.70
N GLN A 247 6.69 9.98 -5.74
CA GLN A 247 5.72 10.99 -6.16
C GLN A 247 5.67 12.17 -5.18
N GLU A 248 5.68 11.89 -3.87
CA GLU A 248 5.73 12.94 -2.84
C GLU A 248 6.99 13.80 -2.97
N LYS A 249 8.15 13.17 -3.20
CA LYS A 249 9.43 13.87 -3.37
C LYS A 249 9.50 14.66 -4.70
N GLU A 250 8.94 14.12 -5.77
CA GLU A 250 8.83 14.85 -7.04
C GLU A 250 7.97 16.12 -6.86
N ILE A 251 6.83 16.01 -6.19
CA ILE A 251 5.96 17.16 -5.89
C ILE A 251 6.66 18.18 -5.00
N ASP A 252 7.35 17.76 -3.94
CA ASP A 252 8.07 18.66 -3.05
C ASP A 252 9.23 19.36 -3.77
N LYS A 253 9.94 18.66 -4.65
CA LYS A 253 10.96 19.24 -5.51
C LYS A 253 10.36 20.28 -6.44
N LEU A 254 9.27 19.93 -7.14
CA LEU A 254 8.57 20.87 -8.02
C LEU A 254 8.12 22.13 -7.27
N LYS A 255 7.61 22.00 -6.05
CA LYS A 255 7.24 23.15 -5.20
C LYS A 255 8.46 24.02 -4.87
N THR A 256 9.57 23.40 -4.49
CA THR A 256 10.81 24.13 -4.13
C THR A 256 11.39 24.83 -5.35
N ASP A 257 11.46 24.17 -6.48
CA ASP A 257 11.93 24.73 -7.75
C ASP A 257 11.04 25.91 -8.19
N LEU A 258 9.71 25.78 -8.03
CA LEU A 258 8.74 26.85 -8.30
C LEU A 258 9.00 28.08 -7.44
N VAL A 259 9.13 27.91 -6.11
CA VAL A 259 9.41 29.04 -5.21
C VAL A 259 10.72 29.73 -5.56
N SER A 260 11.75 28.96 -5.89
CA SER A 260 13.07 29.49 -6.27
C SER A 260 12.99 30.31 -7.59
N MET A 261 12.25 29.80 -8.59
CA MET A 261 12.05 30.52 -9.86
C MET A 261 11.24 31.80 -9.67
N VAL A 262 10.14 31.76 -8.89
CA VAL A 262 9.35 32.95 -8.56
C VAL A 262 10.24 34.01 -7.90
N ALA A 263 11.03 33.62 -6.90
CA ALA A 263 11.91 34.52 -6.19
C ALA A 263 12.94 35.18 -7.16
N HIS A 264 13.47 34.40 -8.11
CA HIS A 264 14.41 34.92 -9.12
C HIS A 264 13.73 35.91 -10.07
N GLU A 265 12.54 35.58 -10.60
CA GLU A 265 11.78 36.43 -11.53
C GLU A 265 11.23 37.72 -10.87
N LEU A 266 10.99 37.70 -9.56
CA LEU A 266 10.66 38.91 -8.79
C LEU A 266 11.88 39.79 -8.50
N ARG A 267 13.04 39.18 -8.24
CA ARG A 267 14.27 39.90 -7.86
C ARG A 267 14.77 40.80 -9.00
N SER A 268 14.74 40.35 -10.25
CA SER A 268 15.25 41.07 -11.40
C SER A 268 14.59 42.46 -11.60
N PRO A 269 13.22 42.57 -11.73
CA PRO A 269 12.57 43.89 -11.86
C PRO A 269 12.75 44.73 -10.60
N LEU A 270 12.75 44.11 -9.40
CA LEU A 270 12.97 44.86 -8.15
C LEU A 270 14.36 45.49 -8.08
N THR A 271 15.41 44.75 -8.52
CA THR A 271 16.77 45.30 -8.60
C THR A 271 16.83 46.46 -9.58
N SER A 272 16.16 46.37 -10.75
CA SER A 272 16.08 47.46 -11.70
C SER A 272 15.36 48.67 -11.13
N ILE A 273 14.21 48.50 -10.49
CA ILE A 273 13.45 49.57 -9.83
C ILE A 273 14.33 50.25 -8.77
N SER A 274 14.96 49.48 -7.89
CA SER A 274 15.85 50.05 -6.85
C SER A 274 17.03 50.81 -7.44
N GLY A 275 17.72 50.21 -8.42
CA GLY A 275 18.88 50.85 -9.04
C GLY A 275 18.55 52.16 -9.77
N PHE A 276 17.47 52.21 -10.57
CA PHE A 276 17.04 53.43 -11.21
C PHE A 276 16.47 54.45 -10.21
N SER A 277 15.87 54.02 -9.12
CA SER A 277 15.44 54.90 -8.04
C SER A 277 16.65 55.53 -7.32
N GLU A 278 17.72 54.75 -7.07
CA GLU A 278 18.97 55.30 -6.51
C GLU A 278 19.60 56.33 -7.45
N LEU A 279 19.65 56.04 -8.76
CA LEU A 279 20.15 57.01 -9.77
C LEU A 279 19.32 58.28 -9.84
N MET A 280 18.00 58.23 -9.54
CA MET A 280 17.13 59.41 -9.48
C MET A 280 17.37 60.30 -8.25
N LEU A 281 18.07 59.80 -7.23
CA LEU A 281 18.46 60.59 -6.05
C LEU A 281 19.76 61.38 -6.24
N ASP A 282 20.44 61.16 -7.36
CA ASP A 282 21.66 61.91 -7.69
C ASP A 282 21.31 63.36 -8.00
N SER A 283 22.06 64.29 -7.40
CA SER A 283 21.85 65.75 -7.56
C SER A 283 22.15 66.26 -8.99
N ASP A 284 22.98 65.53 -9.75
CA ASP A 284 23.45 65.96 -11.08
C ASP A 284 22.60 65.39 -12.23
N ILE A 285 21.45 64.75 -11.93
CA ILE A 285 20.59 64.16 -12.92
C ILE A 285 19.86 65.18 -13.77
N THR A 286 19.90 65.03 -15.07
CA THR A 286 19.12 65.87 -16.00
C THR A 286 17.65 65.51 -15.98
N ARG A 287 16.78 66.51 -16.36
CA ARG A 287 15.34 66.27 -16.47
C ARG A 287 15.01 65.14 -17.45
N GLN A 288 15.77 65.00 -18.52
CA GLN A 288 15.59 63.95 -19.52
C GLN A 288 15.90 62.56 -18.93
N GLN A 289 17.04 62.39 -18.22
CA GLN A 289 17.42 61.18 -17.51
C GLN A 289 16.41 60.82 -16.42
N SER A 290 15.94 61.81 -15.66
CA SER A 290 14.91 61.57 -14.66
C SER A 290 13.62 61.01 -15.27
N THR A 291 13.17 61.54 -16.41
CA THR A 291 12.00 61.05 -17.13
C THR A 291 12.22 59.63 -17.68
N GLU A 292 13.42 59.37 -18.21
CA GLU A 292 13.79 58.02 -18.70
C GLU A 292 13.82 56.99 -17.56
N TYR A 293 14.45 57.31 -16.44
CA TYR A 293 14.53 56.42 -15.28
C TYR A 293 13.14 56.16 -14.68
N ALA A 294 12.31 57.19 -14.55
CA ALA A 294 10.93 57.05 -14.13
C ALA A 294 10.10 56.13 -15.04
N SER A 295 10.34 56.24 -16.39
CA SER A 295 9.66 55.37 -17.35
C SER A 295 10.08 53.91 -17.22
N ILE A 296 11.37 53.64 -16.93
CA ILE A 296 11.88 52.28 -16.68
C ILE A 296 11.28 51.71 -15.39
N ILE A 297 11.27 52.53 -14.31
CA ILE A 297 10.66 52.11 -13.04
C ILE A 297 9.19 51.74 -13.22
N LEU A 298 8.44 52.60 -13.93
CA LEU A 298 7.01 52.34 -14.20
C LEU A 298 6.82 51.04 -15.02
N LYS A 299 7.64 50.86 -16.06
CA LYS A 299 7.60 49.64 -16.89
C LYS A 299 7.89 48.39 -16.10
N GLU A 300 8.92 48.39 -15.26
CA GLU A 300 9.27 47.21 -14.43
C GLU A 300 8.25 46.95 -13.30
N SER A 301 7.64 48.03 -12.73
CA SER A 301 6.56 47.91 -11.75
C SER A 301 5.30 47.29 -12.37
N ASN A 302 4.91 47.73 -13.55
CA ASN A 302 3.78 47.11 -14.27
C ASN A 302 4.06 45.65 -14.63
N ARG A 303 5.29 45.34 -15.08
CA ARG A 303 5.72 43.95 -15.35
C ARG A 303 5.65 43.06 -14.11
N LEU A 304 6.07 43.58 -12.95
CA LEU A 304 6.02 42.90 -11.68
C LEU A 304 4.57 42.59 -11.27
N SER A 305 3.70 43.57 -11.39
CA SER A 305 2.24 43.43 -11.10
C SER A 305 1.61 42.37 -12.01
N GLU A 306 1.91 42.38 -13.29
CA GLU A 306 1.42 41.38 -14.25
C GLU A 306 1.90 39.98 -13.90
N LEU A 307 3.17 39.81 -13.52
CA LEU A 307 3.75 38.54 -13.13
C LEU A 307 3.06 37.97 -11.87
N ILE A 308 2.86 38.83 -10.86
CA ILE A 308 2.16 38.44 -9.61
C ILE A 308 0.73 38.02 -9.92
N ASN A 309 -0.01 38.77 -10.72
CA ASN A 309 -1.39 38.45 -11.07
C ASN A 309 -1.48 37.10 -11.82
N LYS A 310 -0.64 36.88 -12.84
CA LYS A 310 -0.59 35.59 -13.57
C LYS A 310 -0.26 34.43 -12.67
N PHE A 311 0.67 34.62 -11.72
CA PHE A 311 1.01 33.59 -10.75
C PHE A 311 -0.15 33.26 -9.81
N LEU A 312 -0.86 34.29 -9.30
CA LEU A 312 -2.03 34.11 -8.45
C LEU A 312 -3.17 33.41 -9.20
N ASP A 313 -3.42 33.77 -10.46
CA ASP A 313 -4.46 33.16 -11.27
C ASP A 313 -4.18 31.67 -11.51
N ILE A 314 -2.95 31.32 -11.90
CA ILE A 314 -2.53 29.91 -12.04
C ILE A 314 -2.72 29.15 -10.71
N SER A 315 -2.27 29.73 -9.59
CA SER A 315 -2.38 29.10 -8.26
C SER A 315 -3.83 28.87 -7.83
N ARG A 316 -4.73 29.83 -8.15
CA ARG A 316 -6.17 29.73 -7.85
C ARG A 316 -6.86 28.68 -8.72
N ILE A 317 -6.49 28.57 -10.01
CA ILE A 317 -7.00 27.54 -10.92
C ILE A 317 -6.56 26.16 -10.42
N GLU A 318 -5.28 25.96 -10.12
CA GLU A 318 -4.75 24.67 -9.64
C GLU A 318 -5.32 24.21 -8.31
N SER A 319 -5.60 25.16 -7.41
CA SER A 319 -6.22 24.83 -6.13
C SER A 319 -7.72 24.58 -6.23
N GLY A 320 -8.32 24.63 -7.43
CA GLY A 320 -9.77 24.50 -7.63
C GLY A 320 -10.60 25.63 -7.02
N ARG A 321 -9.96 26.74 -6.62
CA ARG A 321 -10.63 27.89 -5.99
C ARG A 321 -11.37 28.78 -6.99
N ILE A 322 -11.00 28.72 -8.27
CA ILE A 322 -11.73 29.38 -9.35
C ILE A 322 -12.64 28.33 -10.00
N GLN A 323 -13.93 28.59 -9.96
CA GLN A 323 -14.91 27.87 -10.75
C GLN A 323 -15.21 28.71 -12.01
N PRO A 324 -15.02 28.18 -13.22
CA PRO A 324 -15.29 28.91 -14.46
C PRO A 324 -16.79 29.23 -14.55
N LYS A 325 -17.09 30.43 -14.99
CA LYS A 325 -18.47 30.85 -15.27
C LYS A 325 -18.87 30.37 -16.64
N MET A 326 -19.19 29.09 -16.72
CA MET A 326 -19.53 28.41 -17.96
C MET A 326 -20.81 28.96 -18.59
N ALA A 327 -20.73 29.38 -19.85
CA ALA A 327 -21.85 29.85 -20.64
C ALA A 327 -21.71 29.39 -22.10
N GLU A 328 -22.80 29.50 -22.85
CA GLU A 328 -22.76 29.32 -24.30
C GLU A 328 -21.95 30.44 -24.93
N LEU A 329 -20.88 30.07 -25.66
CA LEU A 329 -19.91 31.00 -26.23
C LEU A 329 -19.67 30.70 -27.71
N ASN A 330 -19.70 31.73 -28.54
CA ASN A 330 -19.18 31.69 -29.89
C ASN A 330 -17.69 32.08 -29.85
N LEU A 331 -16.82 31.11 -30.13
CA LEU A 331 -15.37 31.33 -30.07
C LEU A 331 -14.89 32.30 -31.17
N SER A 332 -15.58 32.39 -32.32
CA SER A 332 -15.25 33.32 -33.39
C SER A 332 -15.35 34.78 -32.93
N ASP A 333 -16.42 35.11 -32.20
CA ASP A 333 -16.61 36.48 -31.71
C ASP A 333 -15.53 36.86 -30.71
N THR A 334 -15.14 35.92 -29.84
CA THR A 334 -14.04 36.12 -28.87
C THR A 334 -12.70 36.35 -29.57
N VAL A 335 -12.38 35.55 -30.60
CA VAL A 335 -11.15 35.71 -31.37
C VAL A 335 -11.10 37.07 -32.08
N LEU A 336 -12.20 37.45 -32.76
CA LEU A 336 -12.27 38.76 -33.46
C LEU A 336 -12.14 39.94 -32.50
N MET A 337 -12.81 39.87 -31.35
CA MET A 337 -12.73 40.92 -30.32
C MET A 337 -11.32 41.07 -29.76
N VAL A 338 -10.67 39.95 -29.39
CA VAL A 338 -9.31 39.95 -28.80
C VAL A 338 -8.27 40.45 -29.83
N VAL A 339 -8.30 39.91 -31.03
CA VAL A 339 -7.39 40.32 -32.11
C VAL A 339 -7.60 41.80 -32.47
N GLY A 340 -8.84 42.25 -32.64
CA GLY A 340 -9.16 43.64 -32.96
C GLY A 340 -8.67 44.60 -31.87
N SER A 341 -8.92 44.30 -30.58
CA SER A 341 -8.47 45.13 -29.47
C SER A 341 -6.96 45.18 -29.27
N ASN A 342 -6.22 44.18 -29.81
CA ASN A 342 -4.76 44.07 -29.67
C ASN A 342 -4.00 44.14 -31.00
N SER A 343 -4.65 44.62 -32.10
CA SER A 343 -4.03 44.75 -33.43
C SER A 343 -2.77 45.61 -33.41
N TYR A 344 -2.71 46.63 -32.57
CA TYR A 344 -1.56 47.51 -32.39
C TYR A 344 -0.25 46.78 -32.07
N LEU A 345 -0.32 45.56 -31.47
CA LEU A 345 0.87 44.75 -31.20
C LEU A 345 1.49 44.22 -32.50
N ALA A 346 0.68 43.82 -33.46
CA ALA A 346 1.13 43.34 -34.76
C ALA A 346 1.54 44.50 -35.64
N GLU A 347 0.81 45.62 -35.64
CA GLU A 347 1.10 46.84 -36.38
C GLU A 347 2.50 47.41 -36.08
N LYS A 348 2.92 47.36 -34.80
CA LYS A 348 4.28 47.81 -34.39
C LYS A 348 5.40 47.02 -35.06
N LYS A 349 5.15 45.80 -35.54
CA LYS A 349 6.10 44.93 -36.23
C LYS A 349 5.78 44.76 -37.72
N ASP A 350 4.81 45.50 -38.24
CA ASP A 350 4.34 45.35 -39.64
C ASP A 350 3.92 43.89 -39.97
N ILE A 351 3.31 43.20 -38.98
CA ILE A 351 2.86 41.81 -39.10
C ILE A 351 1.44 41.81 -39.62
N GLN A 352 1.19 41.03 -40.67
CA GLN A 352 -0.15 40.81 -41.21
C GLN A 352 -0.88 39.77 -40.39
N VAL A 353 -2.09 40.08 -39.94
CA VAL A 353 -2.93 39.18 -39.16
C VAL A 353 -4.18 38.85 -39.97
N GLU A 354 -4.44 37.55 -40.15
CA GLU A 354 -5.64 37.07 -40.83
C GLU A 354 -6.43 36.16 -39.88
N VAL A 355 -7.75 36.44 -39.78
CA VAL A 355 -8.68 35.58 -39.00
C VAL A 355 -9.65 34.93 -39.98
N SER A 356 -9.67 33.62 -39.99
CA SER A 356 -10.56 32.82 -40.83
C SER A 356 -11.47 31.95 -39.92
N ALA A 357 -12.78 32.14 -40.08
CA ALA A 357 -13.77 31.38 -39.32
C ALA A 357 -14.94 31.01 -40.24
N PRO A 358 -15.58 29.85 -40.09
CA PRO A 358 -16.82 29.52 -40.73
C PRO A 358 -17.96 30.46 -40.28
N GLU A 359 -18.88 30.81 -41.19
CA GLU A 359 -20.03 31.66 -40.83
C GLU A 359 -20.92 31.05 -39.73
N ASN A 360 -20.99 29.72 -39.63
CA ASN A 360 -21.83 28.98 -38.68
C ASN A 360 -20.96 28.06 -37.81
N LEU A 361 -20.05 28.64 -36.96
CA LEU A 361 -19.29 27.85 -36.02
C LEU A 361 -20.17 27.40 -34.85
N SER A 362 -20.08 26.14 -34.49
CA SER A 362 -20.81 25.60 -33.33
C SER A 362 -20.39 26.29 -32.03
N ALA A 363 -21.36 26.60 -31.17
CA ALA A 363 -21.07 27.14 -29.86
C ALA A 363 -20.38 26.10 -28.94
N ILE A 364 -19.56 26.59 -28.02
CA ILE A 364 -18.92 25.81 -26.98
C ILE A 364 -19.49 26.23 -25.62
N TRP A 365 -19.31 25.37 -24.59
CA TRP A 365 -19.62 25.71 -23.21
C TRP A 365 -18.35 26.14 -22.50
N ALA A 366 -18.19 27.45 -22.30
CA ALA A 366 -16.93 28.00 -21.80
C ALA A 366 -17.11 29.31 -21.01
N ASP A 367 -16.09 29.65 -20.21
CA ASP A 367 -15.96 30.95 -19.57
C ASP A 367 -15.34 31.95 -20.56
N SER A 368 -16.07 33.00 -20.91
CA SER A 368 -15.66 34.01 -21.88
C SER A 368 -14.32 34.66 -21.51
N GLY A 369 -14.16 35.09 -20.24
CA GLY A 369 -12.94 35.77 -19.79
C GLY A 369 -11.70 34.86 -19.84
N MET A 370 -11.90 33.57 -19.53
CA MET A 370 -10.81 32.59 -19.64
C MET A 370 -10.48 32.31 -21.11
N MET A 371 -11.47 32.24 -22.01
CA MET A 371 -11.20 32.06 -23.45
C MET A 371 -10.52 33.30 -24.06
N GLU A 372 -10.93 34.52 -23.68
CA GLU A 372 -10.23 35.73 -24.03
C GLU A 372 -8.74 35.68 -23.64
N GLN A 373 -8.45 35.16 -22.46
CA GLN A 373 -7.07 35.02 -21.96
C GLN A 373 -6.28 33.97 -22.75
N VAL A 374 -6.91 32.85 -23.17
CA VAL A 374 -6.31 31.84 -24.05
C VAL A 374 -5.93 32.48 -25.39
N VAL A 375 -6.88 33.14 -26.05
CA VAL A 375 -6.67 33.78 -27.33
C VAL A 375 -5.57 34.84 -27.24
N LEU A 376 -5.63 35.70 -26.22
CA LEU A 376 -4.64 36.76 -26.00
C LEU A 376 -3.22 36.23 -25.79
N ASN A 377 -3.08 35.15 -24.97
CA ASN A 377 -1.76 34.57 -24.73
C ASN A 377 -1.17 33.95 -26.01
N LEU A 378 -1.98 33.22 -26.80
CA LEU A 378 -1.51 32.62 -28.04
C LEU A 378 -1.19 33.68 -29.09
N PHE A 379 -2.08 34.67 -29.30
CA PHE A 379 -1.87 35.75 -30.22
C PHE A 379 -0.64 36.61 -29.88
N SER A 380 -0.53 37.03 -28.61
CA SER A 380 0.62 37.83 -28.18
C SER A 380 1.94 37.05 -28.27
N ASN A 381 1.95 35.73 -28.04
CA ASN A 381 3.13 34.89 -28.27
C ASN A 381 3.49 34.85 -29.78
N ALA A 382 2.50 34.63 -30.64
CA ALA A 382 2.70 34.61 -32.10
C ALA A 382 3.35 35.93 -32.59
N VAL A 383 2.81 37.09 -32.15
CA VAL A 383 3.40 38.42 -32.49
C VAL A 383 4.79 38.60 -31.90
N LYS A 384 4.98 38.17 -30.66
CA LYS A 384 6.24 38.34 -29.93
C LYS A 384 7.38 37.57 -30.57
N TYR A 385 7.16 36.33 -30.96
CA TYR A 385 8.18 35.42 -31.47
C TYR A 385 8.29 35.41 -33.00
N SER A 386 7.46 36.19 -33.69
CA SER A 386 7.60 36.45 -35.13
C SER A 386 8.53 37.66 -35.40
N PRO A 387 9.41 37.55 -36.39
CA PRO A 387 10.11 38.72 -36.96
C PRO A 387 9.12 39.71 -37.56
N GLU A 388 9.64 40.90 -37.91
CA GLU A 388 8.87 41.92 -38.62
C GLU A 388 8.45 41.46 -40.02
N LYS A 389 7.33 42.01 -40.54
CA LYS A 389 6.79 41.76 -41.88
C LYS A 389 6.45 40.31 -42.15
N LYS A 390 6.06 39.58 -41.12
CA LYS A 390 5.58 38.19 -41.19
C LYS A 390 4.04 38.14 -41.14
N ARG A 391 3.51 36.94 -41.22
CA ARG A 391 2.06 36.72 -41.19
C ARG A 391 1.72 35.83 -39.99
N ILE A 392 0.58 36.11 -39.38
CA ILE A 392 -0.06 35.27 -38.34
C ILE A 392 -1.47 34.94 -38.78
N ASP A 393 -1.79 33.68 -38.80
CA ASP A 393 -3.11 33.16 -39.17
C ASP A 393 -3.83 32.57 -37.95
N LEU A 394 -5.03 33.06 -37.66
CA LEU A 394 -5.94 32.47 -36.67
C LEU A 394 -7.06 31.78 -37.44
N VAL A 395 -7.05 30.48 -37.44
CA VAL A 395 -8.02 29.64 -38.17
C VAL A 395 -8.92 28.93 -37.21
N LEU A 396 -10.23 29.12 -37.34
CA LEU A 396 -11.25 28.39 -36.64
C LEU A 396 -11.88 27.35 -37.59
N HIS A 397 -11.98 26.14 -37.14
CA HIS A 397 -12.70 25.08 -37.85
C HIS A 397 -13.31 24.13 -36.82
N GLU A 398 -14.14 23.21 -37.29
CA GLU A 398 -14.80 22.25 -36.43
C GLU A 398 -14.74 20.84 -36.99
N THR A 399 -14.68 19.86 -36.08
CA THR A 399 -14.88 18.45 -36.37
C THR A 399 -16.30 18.02 -35.96
N GLU A 400 -16.63 16.73 -35.99
CA GLU A 400 -17.90 16.24 -35.48
C GLU A 400 -18.14 16.56 -34.00
N SER A 401 -17.09 16.56 -33.17
CA SER A 401 -17.17 16.65 -31.70
C SER A 401 -16.52 17.91 -31.11
N GLU A 402 -15.69 18.64 -31.85
CA GLU A 402 -14.85 19.69 -31.30
C GLU A 402 -14.86 20.95 -32.17
N VAL A 403 -14.67 22.09 -31.53
CA VAL A 403 -14.29 23.36 -32.17
C VAL A 403 -12.79 23.55 -31.94
N ILE A 404 -12.07 23.87 -33.00
CA ILE A 404 -10.61 23.99 -32.99
C ILE A 404 -10.21 25.42 -33.38
N LEU A 405 -9.42 26.04 -32.52
CA LEU A 405 -8.71 27.28 -32.80
C LEU A 405 -7.24 26.99 -33.09
N GLN A 406 -6.77 27.31 -34.29
CA GLN A 406 -5.36 27.24 -34.64
C GLN A 406 -4.79 28.64 -34.73
N VAL A 407 -3.65 28.84 -34.06
CA VAL A 407 -2.85 30.07 -34.17
C VAL A 407 -1.52 29.69 -34.79
N GLN A 408 -1.33 30.08 -36.04
CA GLN A 408 -0.12 29.81 -36.82
C GLN A 408 0.72 31.06 -36.95
N ASP A 409 1.99 30.95 -36.62
CA ASP A 409 2.99 32.02 -36.77
C ASP A 409 4.12 31.61 -37.73
N GLN A 410 4.82 32.60 -38.28
CA GLN A 410 6.02 32.44 -39.09
C GLN A 410 7.25 32.89 -38.31
N GLY A 411 7.31 32.53 -37.02
CA GLY A 411 8.33 32.93 -36.10
C GLY A 411 9.58 32.04 -36.10
N TYR A 412 10.36 32.18 -35.03
CA TYR A 412 11.62 31.43 -34.85
C TYR A 412 11.39 29.92 -34.64
N GLY A 413 10.16 29.47 -34.38
CA GLY A 413 9.85 28.09 -34.09
C GLY A 413 10.37 27.62 -32.72
N ILE A 414 10.18 26.34 -32.45
CA ILE A 414 10.51 25.72 -31.16
C ILE A 414 11.34 24.46 -31.41
N PRO A 415 12.55 24.33 -30.83
CA PRO A 415 13.36 23.13 -30.93
C PRO A 415 12.62 21.90 -30.42
N ALA A 416 12.76 20.76 -31.11
CA ALA A 416 12.06 19.52 -30.77
C ALA A 416 12.28 19.06 -29.31
N GLN A 417 13.47 19.28 -28.76
CA GLN A 417 13.79 18.97 -27.37
C GLN A 417 13.01 19.84 -26.36
N SER A 418 12.54 21.03 -26.76
CA SER A 418 11.80 21.96 -25.92
C SER A 418 10.28 21.74 -25.95
N LEU A 419 9.73 21.12 -27.02
CA LEU A 419 8.29 20.91 -27.21
C LEU A 419 7.59 20.24 -26.01
N PRO A 420 8.15 19.19 -25.37
CA PRO A 420 7.49 18.56 -24.22
C PRO A 420 7.37 19.50 -23.01
N ARG A 421 8.17 20.57 -22.96
CA ARG A 421 8.35 21.42 -21.78
C ARG A 421 7.72 22.80 -21.88
N ILE A 422 7.30 23.24 -23.07
CA ILE A 422 6.81 24.62 -23.27
C ILE A 422 5.56 24.96 -22.44
N PHE A 423 4.83 23.96 -21.95
CA PHE A 423 3.68 24.13 -21.06
C PHE A 423 4.04 24.07 -19.58
N GLU A 424 5.33 23.80 -19.25
CA GLU A 424 5.82 23.88 -17.87
C GLU A 424 5.89 25.35 -17.42
N LYS A 425 5.55 25.63 -16.16
CA LYS A 425 5.62 26.98 -15.60
C LYS A 425 7.03 27.50 -15.63
N PHE A 426 7.19 28.78 -16.01
CA PHE A 426 8.46 29.52 -16.11
C PHE A 426 9.43 28.91 -17.12
N TYR A 427 9.05 27.90 -17.89
CA TYR A 427 9.90 27.38 -18.94
C TYR A 427 9.98 28.35 -20.09
N ARG A 428 11.20 28.59 -20.60
CA ARG A 428 11.48 29.44 -21.75
C ARG A 428 12.55 28.78 -22.63
N VAL A 429 12.35 28.81 -23.94
CA VAL A 429 13.38 28.46 -24.91
C VAL A 429 14.44 29.51 -24.89
N THR A 430 15.71 29.16 -24.65
CA THR A 430 16.84 30.09 -24.52
C THR A 430 17.90 29.86 -25.58
N ASP A 431 17.63 28.99 -26.56
CA ASP A 431 18.61 28.52 -27.53
C ASP A 431 18.90 29.57 -28.66
N HIS A 432 17.96 30.52 -28.88
CA HIS A 432 18.13 31.62 -29.81
C HIS A 432 18.36 32.93 -29.07
N GLU A 433 19.33 33.74 -29.56
CA GLU A 433 19.68 35.02 -28.98
C GLU A 433 18.52 36.02 -29.10
N GLU A 434 17.80 36.01 -30.24
CA GLU A 434 16.63 36.83 -30.50
C GLU A 434 15.45 36.49 -29.58
N VAL A 435 15.26 35.20 -29.25
CA VAL A 435 14.24 34.73 -28.30
C VAL A 435 14.62 35.07 -26.86
N ARG A 436 15.92 35.02 -26.54
CA ARG A 436 16.46 35.41 -25.24
C ARG A 436 16.19 36.86 -24.87
N SER A 437 16.28 37.76 -25.87
CA SER A 437 16.02 39.21 -25.71
C SER A 437 14.53 39.53 -25.47
N GLN A 438 13.61 38.65 -25.85
CA GLN A 438 12.17 38.85 -25.69
C GLN A 438 11.73 38.71 -24.22
N THR A 439 11.10 39.77 -23.70
CA THR A 439 10.57 39.74 -22.31
C THR A 439 9.42 38.77 -22.18
N GLY A 440 9.43 37.92 -21.13
CA GLY A 440 8.33 37.00 -20.88
C GLY A 440 8.53 36.20 -19.61
N THR A 441 7.44 35.87 -18.94
CA THR A 441 7.41 35.20 -17.63
C THR A 441 7.45 33.67 -17.70
N GLY A 442 7.25 33.08 -18.88
CA GLY A 442 7.09 31.64 -19.04
C GLY A 442 5.81 31.07 -18.40
N LEU A 443 4.82 31.91 -18.06
CA LEU A 443 3.57 31.51 -17.45
C LEU A 443 2.39 31.45 -18.46
N GLY A 444 2.51 32.11 -19.63
CA GLY A 444 1.40 32.25 -20.58
C GLY A 444 0.90 30.91 -21.13
N LEU A 445 1.79 30.05 -21.64
CA LEU A 445 1.42 28.74 -22.18
C LEU A 445 0.96 27.76 -21.08
N ALA A 446 1.56 27.81 -19.90
CA ALA A 446 1.08 27.02 -18.75
C ALA A 446 -0.35 27.39 -18.37
N MET A 447 -0.69 28.70 -18.38
CA MET A 447 -2.05 29.18 -18.15
C MET A 447 -3.02 28.73 -19.24
N VAL A 448 -2.63 28.84 -20.51
CA VAL A 448 -3.44 28.34 -21.63
C VAL A 448 -3.79 26.89 -21.45
N LYS A 449 -2.79 26.05 -21.15
CA LYS A 449 -3.02 24.62 -20.92
C LYS A 449 -4.00 24.38 -19.78
N GLN A 450 -3.83 25.03 -18.63
CA GLN A 450 -4.73 24.87 -17.49
C GLN A 450 -6.16 25.32 -17.78
N ILE A 451 -6.33 26.44 -18.47
CA ILE A 451 -7.66 26.92 -18.86
C ILE A 451 -8.32 25.92 -19.81
N VAL A 452 -7.61 25.44 -20.83
CA VAL A 452 -8.11 24.47 -21.79
C VAL A 452 -8.48 23.15 -21.12
N ASP A 453 -7.60 22.64 -20.24
CA ASP A 453 -7.86 21.41 -19.46
C ASP A 453 -9.11 21.56 -18.57
N LEU A 454 -9.31 22.74 -17.94
CA LEU A 454 -10.48 23.05 -17.12
C LEU A 454 -11.79 23.06 -17.90
N HIS A 455 -11.73 23.33 -19.22
CA HIS A 455 -12.86 23.28 -20.14
C HIS A 455 -13.05 21.91 -20.83
N GLY A 456 -12.29 20.88 -20.40
CA GLY A 456 -12.34 19.53 -20.97
C GLY A 456 -11.77 19.45 -22.39
N GLY A 457 -11.00 20.44 -22.80
CA GLY A 457 -10.32 20.50 -24.09
C GLY A 457 -8.88 19.99 -24.02
N ARG A 458 -8.16 20.12 -25.12
CA ARG A 458 -6.72 19.86 -25.21
C ARG A 458 -6.02 20.90 -26.06
N ILE A 459 -4.73 21.12 -25.79
CA ILE A 459 -3.86 21.96 -26.61
C ILE A 459 -2.74 21.14 -27.21
N GLU A 460 -2.51 21.30 -28.50
CA GLU A 460 -1.48 20.65 -29.29
C GLU A 460 -0.56 21.69 -29.90
N VAL A 461 0.69 21.31 -30.22
CA VAL A 461 1.67 22.18 -30.84
C VAL A 461 2.44 21.42 -31.91
N GLU A 462 2.56 22.05 -33.09
CA GLU A 462 3.45 21.61 -34.16
C GLU A 462 4.41 22.79 -34.44
N SER A 463 5.71 22.53 -34.41
CA SER A 463 6.68 23.57 -34.64
C SER A 463 7.97 23.00 -35.19
N GLU A 464 8.57 23.78 -36.11
CA GLU A 464 9.88 23.50 -36.69
C GLU A 464 10.74 24.76 -36.53
N GLU A 465 11.96 24.59 -36.08
CA GLU A 465 12.90 25.65 -35.83
C GLU A 465 13.11 26.50 -37.10
N ASN A 466 13.00 27.84 -36.98
CA ASN A 466 13.05 28.84 -38.06
C ASN A 466 11.92 28.76 -39.11
N ARG A 467 10.86 27.97 -38.85
CA ARG A 467 9.67 27.90 -39.75
C ARG A 467 8.39 28.39 -39.11
N GLY A 468 8.42 28.54 -37.78
CA GLY A 468 7.26 29.00 -37.02
C GLY A 468 6.57 27.87 -36.23
N SER A 469 5.42 28.18 -35.67
CA SER A 469 4.67 27.28 -34.82
C SER A 469 3.16 27.32 -35.12
N ILE A 470 2.48 26.21 -34.89
CA ILE A 470 1.02 26.08 -34.95
C ILE A 470 0.56 25.58 -33.57
N PHE A 471 -0.21 26.40 -32.87
CA PHE A 471 -0.87 26.01 -31.62
C PHE A 471 -2.34 25.73 -31.91
N SER A 472 -2.81 24.52 -31.60
CA SER A 472 -4.18 24.07 -31.81
C SER A 472 -4.88 23.86 -30.48
N VAL A 473 -5.90 24.67 -30.20
CA VAL A 473 -6.77 24.53 -29.02
C VAL A 473 -8.04 23.82 -29.46
N CYS A 474 -8.28 22.59 -28.96
CA CYS A 474 -9.43 21.77 -29.25
C CYS A 474 -10.40 21.82 -28.08
N LEU A 475 -11.63 22.28 -28.27
CA LEU A 475 -12.66 22.41 -27.25
C LEU A 475 -13.90 21.60 -27.63
N PRO A 476 -14.53 20.88 -26.70
CA PRO A 476 -15.72 20.09 -27.00
C PRO A 476 -16.90 20.97 -27.42
N LYS A 477 -17.62 20.56 -28.44
CA LYS A 477 -18.87 21.19 -28.88
C LYS A 477 -19.93 21.08 -27.80
N LEU A 478 -20.84 22.03 -27.77
CA LEU A 478 -22.03 21.96 -26.94
C LEU A 478 -23.01 20.93 -27.51
N MET A 479 -22.85 19.63 -27.16
CA MET A 479 -23.76 18.58 -27.66
C MET A 479 -25.10 18.49 -26.91
N LYS A 480 -25.20 18.95 -25.66
CA LYS A 480 -26.44 19.08 -24.86
C LYS A 480 -26.23 20.06 -23.73
N LYS A 481 -27.26 20.86 -23.37
CA LYS A 481 -27.24 21.64 -22.13
C LYS A 481 -26.92 20.71 -20.96
N PRO A 482 -25.88 20.97 -20.15
CA PRO A 482 -25.63 20.20 -18.94
C PRO A 482 -26.86 20.31 -18.03
N ARG A 483 -27.26 19.20 -17.43
CA ARG A 483 -28.32 19.20 -16.42
C ARG A 483 -27.90 20.12 -15.27
N PRO A 484 -28.76 21.04 -14.81
CA PRO A 484 -28.41 21.91 -13.70
C PRO A 484 -28.10 21.05 -12.48
N GLY A 485 -26.84 21.10 -11.99
CA GLY A 485 -26.38 20.41 -10.78
C GLY A 485 -25.26 19.34 -10.97
N ILE A 486 -24.80 19.07 -12.19
CA ILE A 486 -23.70 18.12 -12.43
C ILE A 486 -22.51 18.86 -13.06
N SER A 487 -21.34 18.78 -12.43
CA SER A 487 -20.09 19.31 -12.98
C SER A 487 -19.71 18.52 -14.24
N PRO A 488 -19.18 19.19 -15.31
CA PRO A 488 -18.77 18.52 -16.55
C PRO A 488 -17.70 17.42 -16.38
N VAL A 489 -17.04 17.37 -15.23
CA VAL A 489 -16.01 16.37 -14.90
C VAL A 489 -16.63 14.99 -14.61
N GLU A 490 -17.90 14.93 -14.14
CA GLU A 490 -18.57 13.66 -13.82
C GLU A 490 -19.13 12.93 -15.06
N ASP A 491 -19.46 13.67 -16.13
CA ASP A 491 -19.96 13.06 -17.39
C ASP A 491 -18.84 12.38 -18.21
N ALA A 492 -17.57 12.79 -18.04
CA ALA A 492 -16.43 12.18 -18.73
C ALA A 492 -16.07 10.78 -18.17
N GLU A 493 -16.37 10.50 -16.89
CA GLU A 493 -16.13 9.18 -16.30
C GLU A 493 -17.20 8.13 -16.68
N LEU A 494 -18.38 8.57 -17.16
CA LEU A 494 -19.47 7.69 -17.57
C LEU A 494 -19.37 7.16 -19.01
N ILE A 495 -18.46 7.74 -19.82
CA ILE A 495 -18.25 7.34 -21.22
C ILE A 495 -17.13 6.29 -21.36
N ILE A 496 -16.38 6.00 -20.25
CA ILE A 496 -15.26 5.05 -20.23
C ILE A 496 -15.65 3.72 -19.52
N ARG A 497 -16.93 3.44 -19.34
CA ARG A 497 -17.40 2.13 -18.86
C ARG A 497 -18.15 1.35 -19.92
#